data_ceaa03bb014d384f716ab1458a134df1
#
_entry.id   ceaa03bb014d384f716ab1458a134df1
#
_cell.length_a   1.000
_cell.length_b   1.000
_cell.length_c   1.000
_cell.angle_alpha   90.00
_cell.angle_beta   90.00
_cell.angle_gamma   90.00
#
_symmetry.space_group_name_H-M   'P 1'
#
loop_
_entity.id
_entity.type
_entity.pdbx_description
1 polymer ?
#
loop_
_entity_poly.entity_id
_entity_poly.type
_entity_poly.pdbx_seq_one_letter_code
_entity_poly.pdbx_strand_id
1 'polypeptide(L)'
;MELLDLTGKTAIVTGGAKGIGAATVRLFEKSGARVVALDLATGCDVTDERQVREAFAGVGDLDILVNNAGSAVRKAAVELSAEEWDQVLDLNLKATFFCARTAFAYMKKRGGGAIVNLASIMGLSGGIYPNASYQASKGGVVNLTRALALEWAADNIRVNAVAPTYVRTDLTVPIFSSPGMLKTVMAHTPLGRLPEPDDIAAAILFLCSPAASCITGITLPVDSGYLAR
;
A
#
# COMPACT_ATOMS: atom_id res chain seq x y z
N MET A 1 -5.37 21.18 -11.57
CA MET A 1 -4.25 20.97 -10.63
C MET A 1 -4.72 21.03 -9.19
N GLU A 2 -5.63 21.91 -8.84
CA GLU A 2 -6.16 22.05 -7.46
C GLU A 2 -6.72 20.76 -6.84
N LEU A 3 -7.35 19.87 -7.65
CA LEU A 3 -7.93 18.63 -7.16
C LEU A 3 -6.90 17.57 -6.71
N LEU A 4 -5.63 17.68 -7.14
CA LEU A 4 -4.54 16.80 -6.74
C LEU A 4 -3.52 17.50 -5.83
N ASP A 5 -3.83 18.71 -5.39
CA ASP A 5 -2.98 19.50 -4.49
C ASP A 5 -3.06 18.95 -3.06
N LEU A 6 -1.91 18.77 -2.43
CA LEU A 6 -1.76 18.35 -1.04
C LEU A 6 -1.12 19.43 -0.17
N THR A 7 -1.11 20.69 -0.62
CA THR A 7 -0.54 21.82 0.14
C THR A 7 -1.16 21.90 1.54
N GLY A 8 -0.31 22.00 2.56
CA GLY A 8 -0.72 22.05 3.96
C GLY A 8 -1.14 20.70 4.57
N LYS A 9 -1.04 19.61 3.81
CA LYS A 9 -1.29 18.25 4.31
C LYS A 9 -0.03 17.61 4.87
N THR A 10 -0.21 16.79 5.91
CA THR A 10 0.84 15.94 6.45
C THR A 10 0.53 14.49 6.12
N ALA A 11 1.50 13.80 5.57
CA ALA A 11 1.40 12.39 5.16
C ALA A 11 2.46 11.52 5.84
N ILE A 12 2.06 10.31 6.22
CA ILE A 12 2.97 9.20 6.58
C ILE A 12 2.93 8.17 5.45
N VAL A 13 4.11 7.71 5.02
CA VAL A 13 4.28 6.63 4.05
C VAL A 13 5.14 5.54 4.70
N THR A 14 4.57 4.35 4.94
CA THR A 14 5.34 3.21 5.45
C THR A 14 6.08 2.50 4.32
N GLY A 15 7.30 2.00 4.57
CA GLY A 15 8.16 1.45 3.52
C GLY A 15 8.56 2.53 2.50
N GLY A 16 8.77 3.78 2.96
CA GLY A 16 8.97 4.96 2.13
C GLY A 16 10.37 5.12 1.55
N ALA A 17 11.34 4.28 1.93
CA ALA A 17 12.73 4.46 1.53
C ALA A 17 13.03 4.02 0.10
N LYS A 18 12.21 3.15 -0.52
CA LYS A 18 12.45 2.59 -1.85
C LYS A 18 11.16 2.23 -2.61
N GLY A 19 11.33 1.88 -3.89
CA GLY A 19 10.25 1.39 -4.76
C GLY A 19 9.04 2.32 -4.81
N ILE A 20 7.83 1.76 -4.68
CA ILE A 20 6.56 2.47 -4.71
C ILE A 20 6.48 3.52 -3.59
N GLY A 21 6.94 3.16 -2.38
CA GLY A 21 6.93 4.08 -1.23
C GLY A 21 7.74 5.35 -1.51
N ALA A 22 8.98 5.21 -1.99
CA ALA A 22 9.82 6.36 -2.33
C ALA A 22 9.25 7.21 -3.49
N ALA A 23 8.65 6.56 -4.50
CA ALA A 23 7.94 7.28 -5.57
C ALA A 23 6.75 8.08 -5.02
N THR A 24 6.00 7.49 -4.08
CA THR A 24 4.88 8.16 -3.41
C THR A 24 5.36 9.36 -2.58
N VAL A 25 6.43 9.20 -1.80
CA VAL A 25 7.05 10.30 -1.02
C VAL A 25 7.38 11.47 -1.94
N ARG A 26 8.18 11.22 -2.99
CA ARG A 26 8.58 12.29 -3.94
C ARG A 26 7.38 12.98 -4.60
N LEU A 27 6.35 12.21 -5.00
CA LEU A 27 5.18 12.77 -5.65
C LEU A 27 4.35 13.61 -4.69
N PHE A 28 4.19 13.18 -3.45
CA PHE A 28 3.45 13.92 -2.42
C PHE A 28 4.15 15.23 -2.04
N GLU A 29 5.48 15.20 -1.88
CA GLU A 29 6.28 16.41 -1.64
C GLU A 29 6.14 17.40 -2.80
N LYS A 30 6.22 16.91 -4.05
CA LYS A 30 5.99 17.71 -5.25
C LYS A 30 4.56 18.29 -5.32
N SER A 31 3.59 17.61 -4.71
CA SER A 31 2.20 18.05 -4.59
C SER A 31 1.94 18.93 -3.36
N GLY A 32 2.98 19.36 -2.63
CA GLY A 32 2.91 20.32 -1.53
C GLY A 32 2.70 19.71 -0.14
N ALA A 33 2.70 18.40 0.02
CA ALA A 33 2.56 17.76 1.33
C ALA A 33 3.88 17.76 2.12
N ARG A 34 3.78 17.84 3.45
CA ARG A 34 4.85 17.40 4.36
C ARG A 34 4.78 15.89 4.50
N VAL A 35 5.85 15.18 4.13
CA VAL A 35 5.88 13.72 4.14
C VAL A 35 6.87 13.18 5.17
N VAL A 36 6.45 12.17 5.93
CA VAL A 36 7.32 11.41 6.83
C VAL A 36 7.34 9.94 6.34
N ALA A 37 8.51 9.50 5.91
CA ALA A 37 8.74 8.12 5.52
C ALA A 37 9.10 7.29 6.76
N LEU A 38 8.29 6.27 7.06
CA LEU A 38 8.59 5.28 8.09
C LEU A 38 9.12 4.00 7.43
N ASP A 39 10.35 3.64 7.76
CA ASP A 39 11.05 2.50 7.15
C ASP A 39 12.07 1.94 8.15
N LEU A 40 12.45 0.69 7.99
CA LEU A 40 13.56 0.12 8.77
C LEU A 40 14.85 0.94 8.56
N ALA A 41 15.07 1.45 7.35
CA ALA A 41 16.19 2.33 7.03
C ALA A 41 16.13 3.69 7.76
N THR A 42 14.96 4.13 8.19
CA THR A 42 14.75 5.34 9.01
C THR A 42 14.55 5.02 10.50
N GLY A 43 14.77 3.77 10.90
CA GLY A 43 14.72 3.33 12.30
C GLY A 43 13.32 3.02 12.83
N CYS A 44 12.34 2.76 11.96
CA CYS A 44 10.99 2.38 12.37
C CYS A 44 10.58 1.02 11.81
N ASP A 45 10.37 0.05 12.70
CA ASP A 45 9.74 -1.23 12.37
C ASP A 45 8.23 -1.13 12.60
N VAL A 46 7.46 -1.15 11.51
CA VAL A 46 6.00 -1.04 11.56
C VAL A 46 5.30 -2.30 12.11
N THR A 47 6.02 -3.40 12.31
CA THR A 47 5.51 -4.60 13.00
C THR A 47 5.53 -4.44 14.53
N ASP A 48 6.33 -3.51 15.06
CA ASP A 48 6.35 -3.11 16.47
C ASP A 48 5.37 -1.96 16.71
N GLU A 49 4.24 -2.28 17.35
CA GLU A 49 3.19 -1.30 17.65
C GLU A 49 3.67 -0.12 18.51
N ARG A 50 4.67 -0.34 19.39
CA ARG A 50 5.23 0.73 20.21
C ARG A 50 5.99 1.75 19.32
N GLN A 51 6.85 1.26 18.42
CA GLN A 51 7.56 2.13 17.47
C GLN A 51 6.60 2.88 16.55
N VAL A 52 5.50 2.24 16.09
CA VAL A 52 4.45 2.91 15.34
C VAL A 52 3.86 4.08 16.13
N ARG A 53 3.46 3.86 17.39
CA ARG A 53 2.90 4.93 18.24
C ARG A 53 3.89 6.07 18.46
N GLU A 54 5.15 5.77 18.75
CA GLU A 54 6.20 6.75 18.96
C GLU A 54 6.45 7.58 17.70
N ALA A 55 6.54 6.94 16.53
CA ALA A 55 6.73 7.62 15.26
C ALA A 55 5.56 8.56 14.92
N PHE A 56 4.31 8.12 15.10
CA PHE A 56 3.14 8.94 14.84
C PHE A 56 3.03 10.13 15.82
N ALA A 57 3.39 9.93 17.09
CA ALA A 57 3.43 11.01 18.07
C ALA A 57 4.44 12.11 17.67
N GLY A 58 5.59 11.72 17.11
CA GLY A 58 6.59 12.66 16.60
C GLY A 58 6.15 13.44 15.36
N VAL A 59 5.18 12.95 14.60
CA VAL A 59 4.63 13.64 13.41
C VAL A 59 3.64 14.74 13.79
N GLY A 60 2.83 14.52 14.82
CA GLY A 60 1.79 15.43 15.25
C GLY A 60 0.53 15.34 14.38
N ASP A 61 0.15 16.44 13.71
CA ASP A 61 -1.02 16.47 12.83
C ASP A 61 -0.84 15.54 11.62
N LEU A 62 -1.86 14.72 11.33
CA LEU A 62 -1.84 13.73 10.25
C LEU A 62 -3.13 13.82 9.43
N ASP A 63 -2.98 14.00 8.13
CA ASP A 63 -4.07 14.03 7.15
C ASP A 63 -4.11 12.77 6.26
N ILE A 64 -2.94 12.16 5.98
CA ILE A 64 -2.82 11.07 5.02
C ILE A 64 -1.93 9.96 5.57
N LEU A 65 -2.37 8.70 5.41
CA LEU A 65 -1.55 7.52 5.65
C LEU A 65 -1.48 6.65 4.39
N VAL A 66 -0.28 6.27 3.98
CA VAL A 66 -0.05 5.26 2.96
C VAL A 66 0.63 4.05 3.59
N ASN A 67 -0.11 2.96 3.72
CA ASN A 67 0.40 1.67 4.17
C ASN A 67 1.02 0.93 3.00
N ASN A 68 2.32 1.15 2.75
CA ASN A 68 3.04 0.57 1.63
C ASN A 68 4.04 -0.52 2.04
N ALA A 69 4.51 -0.55 3.30
CA ALA A 69 5.44 -1.58 3.76
C ALA A 69 4.92 -3.00 3.48
N GLY A 70 5.80 -3.88 3.00
CA GLY A 70 5.40 -5.24 2.69
C GLY A 70 6.55 -6.12 2.20
N SER A 71 6.36 -7.43 2.35
CA SER A 71 7.29 -8.47 1.90
C SER A 71 6.55 -9.66 1.29
N ALA A 72 7.30 -10.60 0.72
CA ALA A 72 6.76 -11.83 0.18
C ALA A 72 7.75 -12.98 0.35
N VAL A 73 7.24 -14.16 0.69
CA VAL A 73 7.99 -15.42 0.64
C VAL A 73 7.40 -16.27 -0.48
N ARG A 74 8.20 -16.56 -1.52
CA ARG A 74 7.78 -17.30 -2.70
C ARG A 74 8.19 -18.76 -2.59
N LYS A 75 7.28 -19.58 -2.06
CA LYS A 75 7.45 -21.03 -1.92
C LYS A 75 6.14 -21.76 -2.24
N ALA A 76 6.21 -23.05 -2.56
CA ALA A 76 5.04 -23.91 -2.57
C ALA A 76 4.41 -23.94 -1.17
N ALA A 77 3.08 -24.00 -1.09
CA ALA A 77 2.36 -23.93 0.19
C ALA A 77 2.79 -25.03 1.17
N VAL A 78 3.13 -26.21 0.66
CA VAL A 78 3.60 -27.35 1.46
C VAL A 78 5.02 -27.20 2.02
N GLU A 79 5.79 -26.22 1.52
CA GLU A 79 7.16 -25.93 1.94
C GLU A 79 7.26 -24.68 2.82
N LEU A 80 6.15 -23.94 2.96
CA LEU A 80 6.10 -22.70 3.71
C LEU A 80 6.04 -23.01 5.22
N SER A 81 7.00 -22.52 5.98
CA SER A 81 6.97 -22.66 7.43
C SER A 81 5.97 -21.73 8.10
N ALA A 82 5.58 -22.02 9.36
CA ALA A 82 4.72 -21.16 10.15
C ALA A 82 5.36 -19.76 10.37
N GLU A 83 6.65 -19.72 10.63
CA GLU A 83 7.39 -18.47 10.85
C GLU A 83 7.43 -17.60 9.58
N GLU A 84 7.64 -18.23 8.40
CA GLU A 84 7.60 -17.52 7.12
C GLU A 84 6.19 -17.01 6.79
N TRP A 85 5.17 -17.77 7.16
CA TRP A 85 3.77 -17.36 7.05
C TRP A 85 3.51 -16.14 7.94
N ASP A 86 3.84 -16.24 9.23
CA ASP A 86 3.60 -15.19 10.22
C ASP A 86 4.36 -13.91 9.87
N GLN A 87 5.61 -13.99 9.45
CA GLN A 87 6.41 -12.86 8.99
C GLN A 87 5.71 -12.05 7.89
N VAL A 88 5.10 -12.73 6.92
CA VAL A 88 4.41 -12.04 5.81
C VAL A 88 3.09 -11.43 6.30
N LEU A 89 2.31 -12.13 7.12
CA LEU A 89 1.05 -11.62 7.64
C LEU A 89 1.27 -10.47 8.63
N ASP A 90 2.26 -10.58 9.49
CA ASP A 90 2.57 -9.53 10.48
C ASP A 90 2.95 -8.22 9.79
N LEU A 91 3.79 -8.27 8.75
CA LEU A 91 4.19 -7.06 8.03
C LEU A 91 3.09 -6.54 7.10
N ASN A 92 2.47 -7.43 6.28
CA ASN A 92 1.59 -6.95 5.21
C ASN A 92 0.18 -6.61 5.71
N LEU A 93 -0.34 -7.31 6.72
CA LEU A 93 -1.72 -7.17 7.19
C LEU A 93 -1.80 -6.57 8.58
N LYS A 94 -1.15 -7.16 9.57
CA LYS A 94 -1.20 -6.71 10.97
C LYS A 94 -0.60 -5.32 11.14
N ALA A 95 0.57 -5.05 10.56
CA ALA A 95 1.18 -3.71 10.60
C ALA A 95 0.32 -2.66 9.87
N THR A 96 -0.29 -3.02 8.72
CA THR A 96 -1.27 -2.17 8.03
C THR A 96 -2.41 -1.77 8.97
N PHE A 97 -2.96 -2.72 9.74
CA PHE A 97 -3.99 -2.44 10.73
C PHE A 97 -3.48 -1.56 11.88
N PHE A 98 -2.29 -1.82 12.42
CA PHE A 98 -1.72 -1.02 13.51
C PHE A 98 -1.50 0.43 13.10
N CYS A 99 -0.91 0.67 11.93
CA CYS A 99 -0.71 2.01 11.40
C CYS A 99 -2.05 2.71 11.15
N ALA A 100 -3.03 2.04 10.53
CA ALA A 100 -4.35 2.60 10.27
C ALA A 100 -5.09 2.96 11.57
N ARG A 101 -5.10 2.05 12.57
CA ARG A 101 -5.70 2.29 13.88
C ARG A 101 -5.03 3.45 14.63
N THR A 102 -3.70 3.56 14.54
CA THR A 102 -2.97 4.67 15.15
C THR A 102 -3.29 5.98 14.45
N ALA A 103 -3.35 6.02 13.12
CA ALA A 103 -3.69 7.20 12.32
C ALA A 103 -5.09 7.72 12.63
N PHE A 104 -6.05 6.84 12.92
CA PHE A 104 -7.45 7.18 13.17
C PHE A 104 -7.60 8.31 14.21
N ALA A 105 -6.91 8.22 15.35
CA ALA A 105 -7.03 9.22 16.41
C ALA A 105 -6.56 10.62 15.98
N TYR A 106 -5.48 10.68 15.18
CA TYR A 106 -4.94 11.93 14.66
C TYR A 106 -5.85 12.51 13.58
N MET A 107 -6.33 11.69 12.65
CA MET A 107 -7.23 12.11 11.57
C MET A 107 -8.58 12.57 12.12
N LYS A 108 -9.15 11.84 13.08
CA LYS A 108 -10.41 12.24 13.75
C LYS A 108 -10.28 13.61 14.43
N LYS A 109 -9.17 13.88 15.11
CA LYS A 109 -8.88 15.20 15.70
C LYS A 109 -8.79 16.30 14.64
N ARG A 110 -8.35 15.97 13.41
CA ARG A 110 -8.26 16.87 12.27
C ARG A 110 -9.61 17.07 11.54
N GLY A 111 -10.65 16.30 11.90
CA GLY A 111 -11.96 16.31 11.25
C GLY A 111 -12.04 15.49 9.96
N GLY A 112 -11.11 14.59 9.76
CA GLY A 112 -11.08 13.65 8.62
C GLY A 112 -9.68 13.31 8.15
N GLY A 113 -9.60 12.45 7.14
CA GLY A 113 -8.34 12.01 6.56
C GLY A 113 -8.50 11.05 5.38
N ALA A 114 -7.36 10.63 4.83
CA ALA A 114 -7.33 9.62 3.76
C ALA A 114 -6.28 8.54 4.06
N ILE A 115 -6.68 7.29 3.98
CA ILE A 115 -5.81 6.12 4.11
C ILE A 115 -5.80 5.37 2.79
N VAL A 116 -4.61 5.05 2.27
CA VAL A 116 -4.44 4.17 1.12
C VAL A 116 -3.56 2.99 1.50
N ASN A 117 -4.09 1.79 1.33
CA ASN A 117 -3.41 0.54 1.61
C ASN A 117 -2.84 -0.06 0.32
N LEU A 118 -1.59 -0.54 0.34
CA LEU A 118 -1.01 -1.31 -0.77
C LEU A 118 -1.50 -2.76 -0.69
N ALA A 119 -2.58 -3.05 -1.44
CA ALA A 119 -3.02 -4.41 -1.74
C ALA A 119 -2.12 -5.02 -2.85
N SER A 120 -2.67 -5.81 -3.71
CA SER A 120 -2.05 -6.41 -4.91
C SER A 120 -3.15 -7.03 -5.77
N ILE A 121 -2.91 -7.22 -7.07
CA ILE A 121 -3.72 -8.13 -7.89
C ILE A 121 -3.84 -9.53 -7.26
N MET A 122 -2.82 -9.93 -6.49
CA MET A 122 -2.78 -11.21 -5.75
C MET A 122 -3.77 -11.26 -4.57
N GLY A 123 -4.31 -10.15 -4.13
CA GLY A 123 -5.43 -10.09 -3.18
C GLY A 123 -6.80 -10.18 -3.86
N LEU A 124 -6.84 -10.09 -5.19
CA LEU A 124 -8.06 -10.10 -6.01
C LEU A 124 -8.14 -11.33 -6.93
N SER A 125 -7.02 -12.06 -7.08
CA SER A 125 -6.90 -13.27 -7.90
C SER A 125 -5.92 -14.26 -7.31
N GLY A 126 -5.95 -15.54 -7.75
CA GLY A 126 -5.03 -16.58 -7.30
C GLY A 126 -3.58 -16.43 -7.77
N GLY A 127 -3.29 -15.50 -8.69
CA GLY A 127 -1.96 -15.29 -9.23
C GLY A 127 -1.47 -16.41 -10.15
N ILE A 128 -0.22 -16.27 -10.62
CA ILE A 128 0.41 -17.25 -11.55
C ILE A 128 1.62 -17.96 -10.94
N TYR A 129 2.04 -17.59 -9.72
CA TYR A 129 3.15 -18.22 -9.01
C TYR A 129 2.78 -18.53 -7.56
N PRO A 130 3.37 -19.62 -6.98
CA PRO A 130 3.16 -19.96 -5.57
C PRO A 130 3.55 -18.80 -4.64
N ASN A 131 2.61 -18.37 -3.80
CA ASN A 131 2.81 -17.27 -2.87
C ASN A 131 1.64 -17.18 -1.86
N ALA A 132 1.34 -18.28 -1.19
CA ALA A 132 0.11 -18.40 -0.38
C ALA A 132 -0.02 -17.36 0.73
N SER A 133 1.05 -17.14 1.53
CA SER A 133 1.03 -16.15 2.63
C SER A 133 0.83 -14.71 2.12
N TYR A 134 1.50 -14.36 1.02
CA TYR A 134 1.34 -13.04 0.41
C TYR A 134 -0.09 -12.83 -0.12
N GLN A 135 -0.64 -13.81 -0.84
CA GLN A 135 -2.00 -13.74 -1.39
C GLN A 135 -3.03 -13.61 -0.26
N ALA A 136 -2.89 -14.43 0.80
CA ALA A 136 -3.74 -14.36 1.99
C ALA A 136 -3.65 -12.97 2.66
N SER A 137 -2.43 -12.46 2.86
CA SER A 137 -2.22 -11.14 3.45
C SER A 137 -2.84 -10.01 2.62
N LYS A 138 -2.68 -10.06 1.28
CA LYS A 138 -3.21 -9.02 0.38
C LYS A 138 -4.72 -9.13 0.18
N GLY A 139 -5.30 -10.32 0.22
CA GLY A 139 -6.74 -10.55 0.33
C GLY A 139 -7.30 -9.98 1.64
N GLY A 140 -6.58 -10.19 2.76
CA GLY A 140 -6.89 -9.58 4.05
C GLY A 140 -6.88 -8.05 3.99
N VAL A 141 -5.89 -7.43 3.35
CA VAL A 141 -5.81 -5.96 3.16
C VAL A 141 -7.00 -5.43 2.35
N VAL A 142 -7.42 -6.15 1.30
CA VAL A 142 -8.60 -5.78 0.49
C VAL A 142 -9.85 -5.72 1.37
N ASN A 143 -10.10 -6.75 2.20
CA ASN A 143 -11.28 -6.77 3.05
C ASN A 143 -11.17 -5.83 4.26
N LEU A 144 -9.98 -5.71 4.86
CA LEU A 144 -9.70 -4.72 5.92
C LEU A 144 -10.00 -3.29 5.43
N THR A 145 -9.63 -2.96 4.19
CA THR A 145 -9.93 -1.66 3.58
C THR A 145 -11.43 -1.36 3.58
N ARG A 146 -12.27 -2.34 3.19
CA ARG A 146 -13.73 -2.20 3.21
C ARG A 146 -14.30 -2.02 4.62
N ALA A 147 -13.80 -2.84 5.56
CA ALA A 147 -14.23 -2.78 6.96
C ALA A 147 -13.96 -1.41 7.57
N LEU A 148 -12.72 -0.91 7.46
CA LEU A 148 -12.33 0.38 8.01
C LEU A 148 -13.01 1.56 7.30
N ALA A 149 -13.27 1.46 5.99
CA ALA A 149 -13.99 2.47 5.24
C ALA A 149 -15.42 2.66 5.76
N LEU A 150 -16.11 1.57 6.07
CA LEU A 150 -17.47 1.63 6.65
C LEU A 150 -17.47 2.12 8.10
N GLU A 151 -16.51 1.63 8.90
CA GLU A 151 -16.42 1.95 10.31
C GLU A 151 -16.10 3.44 10.56
N TRP A 152 -15.23 4.04 9.70
CA TRP A 152 -14.72 5.39 9.92
C TRP A 152 -15.32 6.46 9.02
N ALA A 153 -16.32 6.11 8.21
CA ALA A 153 -17.02 7.05 7.33
C ALA A 153 -17.66 8.23 8.10
N ALA A 154 -18.24 7.97 9.26
CA ALA A 154 -18.84 8.99 10.11
C ALA A 154 -17.82 10.01 10.65
N ASP A 155 -16.55 9.65 10.72
CA ASP A 155 -15.45 10.51 11.13
C ASP A 155 -14.77 11.20 9.93
N ASN A 156 -15.39 11.14 8.73
CA ASN A 156 -14.86 11.72 7.49
C ASN A 156 -13.47 11.18 7.10
N ILE A 157 -13.18 9.90 7.43
CA ILE A 157 -11.94 9.24 7.06
C ILE A 157 -12.23 8.27 5.93
N ARG A 158 -11.60 8.51 4.77
CA ARG A 158 -11.71 7.63 3.61
C ARG A 158 -10.61 6.58 3.66
N VAL A 159 -10.96 5.32 3.42
CA VAL A 159 -10.00 4.21 3.38
C VAL A 159 -10.15 3.47 2.06
N ASN A 160 -9.09 3.48 1.26
CA ASN A 160 -9.05 2.82 -0.04
C ASN A 160 -7.79 1.95 -0.16
N ALA A 161 -7.72 1.14 -1.20
CA ALA A 161 -6.53 0.39 -1.55
C ALA A 161 -6.16 0.58 -3.02
N VAL A 162 -4.88 0.43 -3.35
CA VAL A 162 -4.42 0.19 -4.72
C VAL A 162 -3.95 -1.26 -4.83
N ALA A 163 -4.19 -1.87 -5.99
CA ALA A 163 -3.79 -3.25 -6.29
C ALA A 163 -2.85 -3.27 -7.51
N PRO A 164 -1.54 -3.07 -7.30
CA PRO A 164 -0.56 -3.16 -8.38
C PRO A 164 -0.45 -4.60 -8.92
N THR A 165 -0.10 -4.72 -10.20
CA THR A 165 0.50 -5.92 -10.76
C THR A 165 2.00 -5.96 -10.45
N TYR A 166 2.79 -6.63 -11.25
CA TYR A 166 4.25 -6.70 -11.13
C TYR A 166 4.89 -5.35 -11.47
N VAL A 167 5.32 -4.63 -10.45
CA VAL A 167 6.03 -3.35 -10.57
C VAL A 167 7.52 -3.59 -10.38
N ARG A 168 8.38 -2.92 -11.14
CA ARG A 168 9.83 -3.05 -11.04
C ARG A 168 10.34 -2.46 -9.71
N THR A 169 10.57 -3.34 -8.73
CA THR A 169 11.08 -3.04 -7.37
C THR A 169 11.95 -4.20 -6.88
N ASP A 170 12.64 -4.04 -5.76
CA ASP A 170 13.44 -5.12 -5.15
C ASP A 170 12.61 -6.39 -4.92
N LEU A 171 11.35 -6.24 -4.52
CA LEU A 171 10.44 -7.37 -4.28
C LEU A 171 10.23 -8.25 -5.52
N THR A 172 10.34 -7.68 -6.71
CA THR A 172 10.04 -8.34 -7.98
C THR A 172 11.29 -8.68 -8.81
N VAL A 173 12.50 -8.38 -8.31
CA VAL A 173 13.78 -8.75 -8.97
C VAL A 173 13.80 -10.20 -9.45
N PRO A 174 13.38 -11.22 -8.68
CA PRO A 174 13.41 -12.61 -9.16
C PRO A 174 12.59 -12.85 -10.42
N ILE A 175 11.49 -12.09 -10.61
CA ILE A 175 10.62 -12.21 -11.79
C ILE A 175 11.29 -11.55 -13.00
N PHE A 176 11.81 -10.34 -12.81
CA PHE A 176 12.46 -9.59 -13.89
C PHE A 176 13.81 -10.19 -14.32
N SER A 177 14.48 -10.92 -13.43
CA SER A 177 15.73 -11.64 -13.73
C SER A 177 15.52 -13.00 -14.40
N SER A 178 14.28 -13.48 -14.49
CA SER A 178 13.93 -14.73 -15.15
C SER A 178 13.17 -14.48 -16.46
N PRO A 179 13.79 -14.72 -17.66
CA PRO A 179 13.09 -14.49 -18.93
C PRO A 179 11.79 -15.28 -19.08
N GLY A 180 11.74 -16.51 -18.54
CA GLY A 180 10.53 -17.35 -18.57
C GLY A 180 9.42 -16.76 -17.71
N MET A 181 9.73 -16.33 -16.48
CA MET A 181 8.75 -15.69 -15.60
C MET A 181 8.26 -14.37 -16.18
N LEU A 182 9.15 -13.53 -16.68
CA LEU A 182 8.79 -12.27 -17.32
C LEU A 182 7.88 -12.47 -18.53
N LYS A 183 8.20 -13.46 -19.40
CA LYS A 183 7.36 -13.82 -20.55
C LYS A 183 5.94 -14.19 -20.11
N THR A 184 5.81 -14.99 -19.05
CA THR A 184 4.50 -15.39 -18.51
C THR A 184 3.74 -14.18 -17.98
N VAL A 185 4.38 -13.29 -17.22
CA VAL A 185 3.77 -12.04 -16.71
C VAL A 185 3.31 -11.16 -17.88
N MET A 186 4.15 -10.98 -18.91
CA MET A 186 3.80 -10.16 -20.08
C MET A 186 2.65 -10.74 -20.88
N ALA A 187 2.55 -12.06 -20.98
CA ALA A 187 1.39 -12.73 -21.61
C ALA A 187 0.06 -12.44 -20.88
N HIS A 188 0.12 -12.02 -19.60
CA HIS A 188 -1.03 -11.60 -18.79
C HIS A 188 -1.17 -10.07 -18.68
N THR A 189 -0.48 -9.30 -19.50
CA THR A 189 -0.42 -7.83 -19.44
C THR A 189 -0.99 -7.20 -20.73
N PRO A 190 -2.31 -6.96 -20.83
CA PRO A 190 -2.96 -6.48 -22.04
C PRO A 190 -2.40 -5.18 -22.62
N LEU A 191 -1.98 -4.23 -21.78
CA LEU A 191 -1.35 -2.98 -22.26
C LEU A 191 0.07 -3.16 -22.80
N GLY A 192 0.65 -4.37 -22.77
CA GLY A 192 1.99 -4.65 -23.29
C GLY A 192 3.15 -4.01 -22.51
N ARG A 193 2.86 -3.34 -21.40
CA ARG A 193 3.85 -2.76 -20.48
C ARG A 193 3.43 -2.97 -19.03
N LEU A 194 4.42 -3.16 -18.15
CA LEU A 194 4.18 -3.19 -16.71
C LEU A 194 4.21 -1.77 -16.14
N PRO A 195 3.46 -1.51 -15.05
CA PRO A 195 3.51 -0.21 -14.40
C PRO A 195 4.87 0.00 -13.71
N GLU A 196 5.32 1.24 -13.71
CA GLU A 196 6.46 1.70 -12.92
C GLU A 196 5.99 2.22 -11.54
N PRO A 197 6.88 2.40 -10.57
CA PRO A 197 6.52 2.93 -9.26
C PRO A 197 5.74 4.24 -9.30
N ASP A 198 6.02 5.12 -10.27
CA ASP A 198 5.35 6.40 -10.43
C ASP A 198 3.90 6.25 -10.93
N ASP A 199 3.57 5.21 -11.72
CA ASP A 199 2.18 4.91 -12.12
C ASP A 199 1.34 4.57 -10.88
N ILE A 200 1.91 3.82 -9.92
CA ILE A 200 1.25 3.47 -8.66
C ILE A 200 1.13 4.68 -7.74
N ALA A 201 2.20 5.47 -7.63
CA ALA A 201 2.20 6.69 -6.82
C ALA A 201 1.13 7.69 -7.29
N ALA A 202 0.91 7.81 -8.61
CA ALA A 202 -0.15 8.67 -9.18
C ALA A 202 -1.55 8.22 -8.76
N ALA A 203 -1.83 6.92 -8.75
CA ALA A 203 -3.09 6.37 -8.27
C ALA A 203 -3.28 6.59 -6.76
N ILE A 204 -2.20 6.46 -5.97
CA ILE A 204 -2.21 6.75 -4.53
C ILE A 204 -2.51 8.24 -4.29
N LEU A 205 -1.82 9.14 -5.01
CA LEU A 205 -2.06 10.58 -4.93
C LEU A 205 -3.54 10.91 -5.22
N PHE A 206 -4.10 10.38 -6.30
CA PHE A 206 -5.51 10.55 -6.63
C PHE A 206 -6.43 10.15 -5.47
N LEU A 207 -6.25 8.94 -4.91
CA LEU A 207 -7.07 8.45 -3.81
C LEU A 207 -6.90 9.25 -2.50
N CYS A 208 -5.74 9.86 -2.28
CA CYS A 208 -5.48 10.71 -1.12
C CYS A 208 -6.00 12.14 -1.28
N SER A 209 -6.20 12.60 -2.50
CA SER A 209 -6.51 13.99 -2.84
C SER A 209 -8.01 14.32 -2.74
N PRO A 210 -8.38 15.61 -2.82
CA PRO A 210 -9.77 16.07 -2.94
C PRO A 210 -10.52 15.49 -4.16
N ALA A 211 -9.81 15.12 -5.24
CA ALA A 211 -10.42 14.47 -6.42
C ALA A 211 -11.15 13.16 -6.09
N ALA A 212 -10.79 12.49 -5.00
CA ALA A 212 -11.40 11.25 -4.54
C ALA A 212 -12.34 11.45 -3.34
N SER A 213 -12.88 12.64 -3.11
CA SER A 213 -13.68 13.00 -1.92
C SER A 213 -14.89 12.11 -1.67
N CYS A 214 -15.48 11.52 -2.70
CA CYS A 214 -16.60 10.58 -2.61
C CYS A 214 -16.20 9.12 -2.84
N ILE A 215 -14.90 8.79 -2.73
CA ILE A 215 -14.39 7.44 -2.96
C ILE A 215 -13.86 6.87 -1.65
N THR A 216 -14.50 5.81 -1.14
CA THR A 216 -14.05 5.05 0.02
C THR A 216 -14.43 3.57 -0.11
N GLY A 217 -13.64 2.67 0.45
CA GLY A 217 -13.88 1.22 0.46
C GLY A 217 -13.52 0.48 -0.82
N ILE A 218 -12.92 1.16 -1.83
CA ILE A 218 -12.54 0.52 -3.07
C ILE A 218 -11.12 -0.06 -3.01
N THR A 219 -10.87 -1.03 -3.87
CA THR A 219 -9.53 -1.45 -4.26
C THR A 219 -9.37 -1.14 -5.75
N LEU A 220 -8.49 -0.20 -6.08
CA LEU A 220 -8.21 0.26 -7.44
C LEU A 220 -7.07 -0.56 -8.05
N PRO A 221 -7.32 -1.42 -9.07
CA PRO A 221 -6.26 -2.08 -9.79
C PRO A 221 -5.42 -1.07 -10.60
N VAL A 222 -4.09 -1.20 -10.51
CA VAL A 222 -3.12 -0.51 -11.36
C VAL A 222 -2.26 -1.59 -11.99
N ASP A 223 -2.81 -2.28 -12.98
CA ASP A 223 -2.40 -3.63 -13.33
C ASP A 223 -2.21 -3.87 -14.82
N SER A 224 -2.25 -2.82 -15.64
CA SER A 224 -2.13 -2.91 -17.10
C SER A 224 -3.14 -3.86 -17.76
N GLY A 225 -4.32 -4.03 -17.11
CA GLY A 225 -5.41 -4.87 -17.60
C GLY A 225 -5.35 -6.33 -17.16
N TYR A 226 -4.45 -6.69 -16.22
CA TYR A 226 -4.29 -8.08 -15.75
C TYR A 226 -5.60 -8.70 -15.26
N LEU A 227 -6.42 -7.99 -14.50
CA LEU A 227 -7.68 -8.46 -13.92
C LEU A 227 -8.90 -8.29 -14.83
N ALA A 228 -8.74 -7.73 -16.02
CA ALA A 228 -9.86 -7.48 -16.93
C ALA A 228 -10.29 -8.72 -17.76
N ARG A 229 -9.71 -9.88 -17.51
CA ARG A 229 -9.99 -11.16 -18.20
C ARG A 229 -10.42 -12.24 -17.22
#